data_5114467bba37403e629ad73c99a23a07
#
_entry.id   5114467bba37403e629ad73c99a23a07
#
_cell.length_a   1.000
_cell.length_b   1.000
_cell.length_c   1.000
_cell.angle_alpha   90.00
_cell.angle_beta   90.00
_cell.angle_gamma   90.00
#
_symmetry.space_group_name_H-M   'P 1'
#
loop_
_entity.id
_entity.type
_entity.pdbx_description
1 polymer ?
#
loop_
_entity_poly.entity_id
_entity_poly.type
_entity_poly.pdbx_seq_one_letter_code
_entity_poly.pdbx_strand_id
1 'polypeptide(L)'
;MYFDNLKEPIKEYFDILSPERPDFLEEYINTPEMQKQAGISVSCGTYYSKLFPEITLWNSNLNHSVAVALIIWNFTKDKKQTLSGLFHDIATPAFKHCIDFMNGDYEKQESTEELTTETIRNSTEIMNLLDRDGIKIEEINDYHKYPIVDNDTPMLSSDRLEYTLSNGFGVRRELWNLDEIKEIYENIEIQKNEEGIEELGFKDKEIAEKFVRNMSILSKSYMDNRTKISMQLLADIIKKMHEQNLIAKNDLYNLSEKEIIKKIENCQDYDIAQKFDEWKNAKKVYESDTYVENKYCKSIKAKIRYINPLVREKENFIRISKISERAKKDIDSCLKFETSKYAYFDFEF
;
A
#
# COMPACT_ATOMS: atom_id res chain seq x y z
N MET A 1 -0.89 -24.39 7.26
CA MET A 1 -1.80 -23.23 7.39
C MET A 1 -0.98 -21.95 7.20
N TYR A 2 -1.59 -20.82 6.84
CA TYR A 2 -0.87 -19.57 6.54
C TYR A 2 -0.05 -19.08 7.74
N PHE A 3 -0.69 -18.97 8.91
CA PHE A 3 -0.03 -18.47 10.12
C PHE A 3 1.12 -19.36 10.60
N ASP A 4 1.07 -20.68 10.38
CA ASP A 4 2.14 -21.60 10.77
C ASP A 4 3.40 -21.43 9.91
N ASN A 5 3.26 -20.89 8.70
CA ASN A 5 4.34 -20.72 7.74
C ASN A 5 4.98 -19.34 7.78
N LEU A 6 4.49 -18.46 8.65
CA LEU A 6 5.06 -17.12 8.80
C LEU A 6 6.50 -17.19 9.32
N LYS A 7 7.34 -16.35 8.75
CA LYS A 7 8.75 -16.19 9.15
C LYS A 7 8.94 -14.85 9.83
N GLU A 8 9.94 -14.79 10.69
CA GLU A 8 10.40 -13.52 11.20
C GLU A 8 10.94 -12.61 10.06
N PRO A 9 10.74 -11.30 10.15
CA PRO A 9 10.10 -10.56 11.25
C PRO A 9 8.57 -10.40 11.11
N ILE A 10 7.94 -10.94 10.07
CA ILE A 10 6.48 -10.78 9.80
C ILE A 10 5.64 -11.45 10.89
N LYS A 11 6.11 -12.57 11.43
CA LYS A 11 5.40 -13.28 12.50
C LYS A 11 5.28 -12.41 13.75
N GLU A 12 6.39 -11.84 14.21
CA GLU A 12 6.43 -10.95 15.38
C GLU A 12 5.61 -9.67 15.13
N TYR A 13 5.69 -9.11 13.91
CA TYR A 13 4.86 -7.97 13.52
C TYR A 13 3.36 -8.28 13.67
N PHE A 14 2.91 -9.46 13.22
CA PHE A 14 1.51 -9.86 13.35
C PHE A 14 1.10 -10.12 14.80
N ASP A 15 2.00 -10.65 15.63
CA ASP A 15 1.74 -10.84 17.06
C ASP A 15 1.57 -9.50 17.79
N ILE A 16 2.23 -8.44 17.33
CA ILE A 16 2.00 -7.06 17.81
C ILE A 16 0.61 -6.57 17.40
N LEU A 17 0.20 -6.77 16.13
CA LEU A 17 -1.07 -6.26 15.61
C LEU A 17 -2.29 -6.98 16.21
N SER A 18 -2.20 -8.28 16.48
CA SER A 18 -3.24 -9.02 17.19
C SER A 18 -2.66 -10.25 17.86
N PRO A 19 -2.63 -10.30 19.21
CA PRO A 19 -2.25 -11.51 19.91
C PRO A 19 -3.25 -12.65 19.72
N GLU A 20 -4.51 -12.33 19.38
CA GLU A 20 -5.56 -13.28 19.04
C GLU A 20 -5.72 -13.36 17.53
N ARG A 21 -5.63 -14.57 16.99
CA ARG A 21 -5.86 -14.86 15.55
C ARG A 21 -7.15 -15.66 15.45
N PRO A 22 -8.25 -15.08 14.92
CA PRO A 22 -9.52 -15.79 14.87
C PRO A 22 -9.46 -16.93 13.83
N ASP A 23 -9.91 -18.14 14.23
CA ASP A 23 -9.83 -19.34 13.41
C ASP A 23 -10.47 -19.16 12.02
N PHE A 24 -11.59 -18.43 11.94
CA PHE A 24 -12.28 -18.20 10.66
C PHE A 24 -11.40 -17.48 9.65
N LEU A 25 -10.50 -16.59 10.09
CA LEU A 25 -9.71 -15.76 9.21
C LEU A 25 -8.78 -16.60 8.31
N GLU A 26 -8.20 -17.67 8.86
CA GLU A 26 -7.29 -18.52 8.12
C GLU A 26 -7.96 -19.25 6.95
N GLU A 27 -9.23 -19.62 7.07
CA GLU A 27 -9.96 -20.27 5.98
C GLU A 27 -10.11 -19.32 4.78
N TYR A 28 -10.47 -18.05 5.02
CA TYR A 28 -10.57 -17.04 3.97
C TYR A 28 -9.21 -16.67 3.39
N ILE A 29 -8.16 -16.58 4.19
CA ILE A 29 -6.78 -16.32 3.73
C ILE A 29 -6.31 -17.41 2.76
N ASN A 30 -6.68 -18.68 2.99
CA ASN A 30 -6.23 -19.81 2.18
C ASN A 30 -7.00 -19.98 0.86
N THR A 31 -7.96 -19.12 0.54
CA THR A 31 -8.64 -19.13 -0.76
C THR A 31 -7.68 -18.76 -1.90
N PRO A 32 -7.86 -19.30 -3.11
CA PRO A 32 -6.93 -19.07 -4.24
C PRO A 32 -6.73 -17.59 -4.56
N GLU A 33 -7.79 -16.79 -4.51
CA GLU A 33 -7.77 -15.37 -4.83
C GLU A 33 -6.93 -14.58 -3.81
N MET A 34 -7.03 -14.93 -2.52
CA MET A 34 -6.19 -14.34 -1.49
C MET A 34 -4.74 -14.83 -1.62
N GLN A 35 -4.52 -16.13 -1.84
CA GLN A 35 -3.17 -16.68 -2.00
C GLN A 35 -2.43 -16.11 -3.21
N LYS A 36 -3.12 -15.74 -4.27
CA LYS A 36 -2.55 -15.01 -5.41
C LYS A 36 -1.87 -13.71 -4.96
N GLN A 37 -2.39 -13.02 -3.95
CA GLN A 37 -1.82 -11.79 -3.42
C GLN A 37 -0.45 -11.98 -2.74
N ALA A 38 -0.07 -13.22 -2.41
CA ALA A 38 1.28 -13.55 -1.92
C ALA A 38 2.38 -13.29 -2.97
N GLY A 39 2.03 -13.30 -4.26
CA GLY A 39 2.94 -13.04 -5.38
C GLY A 39 3.08 -11.57 -5.78
N ILE A 40 2.43 -10.64 -5.08
CA ILE A 40 2.42 -9.20 -5.35
C ILE A 40 3.08 -8.46 -4.19
N SER A 41 4.03 -7.59 -4.48
CA SER A 41 4.70 -6.76 -3.47
C SER A 41 3.95 -5.45 -3.25
N VAL A 42 3.83 -5.03 -1.99
CA VAL A 42 3.29 -3.70 -1.63
C VAL A 42 4.20 -2.54 -2.09
N SER A 43 5.41 -2.83 -2.57
CA SER A 43 6.38 -1.83 -3.02
C SER A 43 6.13 -1.29 -4.44
N CYS A 44 5.05 -1.69 -5.11
CA CYS A 44 4.70 -1.25 -6.47
C CYS A 44 5.85 -1.42 -7.47
N GLY A 45 6.51 -2.58 -7.45
CA GLY A 45 7.63 -2.93 -8.33
C GLY A 45 8.98 -2.31 -7.95
N THR A 46 9.04 -1.30 -7.08
CA THR A 46 10.31 -0.62 -6.73
C THR A 46 11.33 -1.55 -6.07
N TYR A 47 10.90 -2.62 -5.42
CA TYR A 47 11.75 -3.67 -4.86
C TYR A 47 12.73 -4.28 -5.88
N TYR A 48 12.34 -4.34 -7.15
CA TYR A 48 13.15 -4.97 -8.19
C TYR A 48 14.20 -4.07 -8.81
N SER A 49 14.22 -2.77 -8.46
CA SER A 49 15.16 -1.79 -9.01
C SER A 49 16.24 -1.41 -7.99
N LYS A 50 17.50 -1.39 -8.42
CA LYS A 50 18.65 -0.94 -7.62
C LYS A 50 18.60 0.56 -7.25
N LEU A 51 17.61 1.27 -7.73
CA LEU A 51 17.33 2.64 -7.29
C LEU A 51 16.93 2.75 -5.82
N PHE A 52 16.41 1.66 -5.23
CA PHE A 52 15.82 1.64 -3.88
C PHE A 52 16.55 0.67 -2.95
N PRO A 53 17.85 0.90 -2.68
CA PRO A 53 18.62 0.01 -1.79
C PRO A 53 18.13 0.03 -0.33
N GLU A 54 17.35 1.04 0.03
CA GLU A 54 16.72 1.17 1.35
C GLU A 54 15.50 0.25 1.57
N ILE A 55 15.00 -0.42 0.52
CA ILE A 55 13.95 -1.44 0.66
C ILE A 55 14.64 -2.74 1.07
N THR A 56 14.57 -3.05 2.36
CA THR A 56 15.26 -4.20 2.96
C THR A 56 14.31 -5.38 3.21
N LEU A 57 13.00 -5.11 3.29
CA LEU A 57 11.96 -6.11 3.53
C LEU A 57 11.04 -6.26 2.33
N TRP A 58 10.94 -7.49 1.81
CA TRP A 58 9.88 -7.84 0.86
C TRP A 58 8.60 -8.20 1.62
N ASN A 59 7.55 -7.41 1.42
CA ASN A 59 6.24 -7.66 2.00
C ASN A 59 5.20 -7.87 0.90
N SER A 60 4.36 -8.90 1.04
CA SER A 60 3.33 -9.21 0.05
C SER A 60 2.04 -8.44 0.31
N ASN A 61 1.24 -8.26 -0.74
CA ASN A 61 -0.11 -7.72 -0.61
C ASN A 61 -1.00 -8.63 0.26
N LEU A 62 -0.77 -9.94 0.25
CA LEU A 62 -1.44 -10.87 1.17
C LEU A 62 -1.11 -10.53 2.63
N ASN A 63 0.17 -10.35 2.96
CA ASN A 63 0.56 -9.99 4.32
C ASN A 63 -0.06 -8.65 4.75
N HIS A 64 -0.07 -7.66 3.86
CA HIS A 64 -0.73 -6.37 4.09
C HIS A 64 -2.22 -6.55 4.40
N SER A 65 -2.97 -7.25 3.55
CA SER A 65 -4.40 -7.50 3.75
C SER A 65 -4.69 -8.26 5.04
N VAL A 66 -3.86 -9.24 5.38
CA VAL A 66 -3.98 -9.98 6.64
C VAL A 66 -3.67 -9.08 7.85
N ALA A 67 -2.63 -8.25 7.76
CA ALA A 67 -2.29 -7.29 8.82
C ALA A 67 -3.43 -6.27 9.06
N VAL A 68 -4.03 -5.73 7.98
CA VAL A 68 -5.22 -4.87 8.07
C VAL A 68 -6.37 -5.60 8.77
N ALA A 69 -6.65 -6.84 8.39
CA ALA A 69 -7.69 -7.65 9.03
C ALA A 69 -7.40 -7.92 10.52
N LEU A 70 -6.14 -8.16 10.89
CA LEU A 70 -5.73 -8.34 12.29
C LEU A 70 -5.90 -7.06 13.10
N ILE A 71 -5.55 -5.90 12.56
CA ILE A 71 -5.79 -4.60 13.21
C ILE A 71 -7.30 -4.43 13.48
N ILE A 72 -8.14 -4.64 12.47
CA ILE A 72 -9.59 -4.50 12.59
C ILE A 72 -10.13 -5.46 13.64
N TRP A 73 -9.72 -6.73 13.60
CA TRP A 73 -10.13 -7.71 14.59
C TRP A 73 -9.71 -7.32 16.01
N ASN A 74 -8.49 -6.83 16.18
CA ASN A 74 -7.99 -6.42 17.49
C ASN A 74 -8.86 -5.31 18.11
N PHE A 75 -9.28 -4.32 17.32
CA PHE A 75 -10.03 -3.17 17.83
C PHE A 75 -11.55 -3.35 17.84
N THR A 76 -12.12 -4.12 16.90
CA THR A 76 -13.58 -4.18 16.73
C THR A 76 -14.21 -5.51 17.15
N LYS A 77 -13.48 -6.61 17.04
CA LYS A 77 -13.99 -7.99 17.16
C LYS A 77 -15.18 -8.28 16.23
N ASP A 78 -15.32 -7.51 15.16
CA ASP A 78 -16.39 -7.62 14.17
C ASP A 78 -15.91 -8.43 12.96
N LYS A 79 -16.53 -9.59 12.74
CA LYS A 79 -16.17 -10.51 11.65
C LYS A 79 -16.38 -9.87 10.25
N LYS A 80 -17.46 -9.10 10.06
CA LYS A 80 -17.77 -8.48 8.76
C LYS A 80 -16.77 -7.38 8.41
N GLN A 81 -16.47 -6.51 9.36
CA GLN A 81 -15.42 -5.50 9.18
C GLN A 81 -14.05 -6.14 8.92
N THR A 82 -13.71 -7.20 9.66
CA THR A 82 -12.45 -7.93 9.49
C THR A 82 -12.34 -8.54 8.09
N LEU A 83 -13.40 -9.17 7.57
CA LEU A 83 -13.42 -9.72 6.22
C LEU A 83 -13.42 -8.63 5.15
N SER A 84 -14.11 -7.51 5.37
CA SER A 84 -14.05 -6.36 4.48
C SER A 84 -12.63 -5.81 4.35
N GLY A 85 -11.91 -5.71 5.48
CA GLY A 85 -10.49 -5.35 5.48
C GLY A 85 -9.58 -6.41 4.87
N LEU A 86 -9.86 -7.70 5.04
CA LEU A 86 -9.11 -8.76 4.37
C LEU A 86 -9.22 -8.65 2.85
N PHE A 87 -10.40 -8.31 2.35
CA PHE A 87 -10.70 -8.29 0.91
C PHE A 87 -10.54 -6.95 0.23
N HIS A 88 -10.20 -5.87 0.97
CA HIS A 88 -10.11 -4.53 0.38
C HIS A 88 -9.20 -4.47 -0.86
N ASP A 89 -8.12 -5.24 -0.84
CA ASP A 89 -7.09 -5.32 -1.88
C ASP A 89 -7.09 -6.65 -2.67
N ILE A 90 -8.15 -7.48 -2.58
CA ILE A 90 -8.19 -8.82 -3.20
C ILE A 90 -8.03 -8.79 -4.72
N ALA A 91 -8.50 -7.73 -5.38
CA ALA A 91 -8.43 -7.54 -6.82
C ALA A 91 -7.18 -6.77 -7.27
N THR A 92 -6.21 -6.55 -6.39
CA THR A 92 -5.00 -5.81 -6.72
C THR A 92 -4.19 -6.52 -7.82
N PRO A 93 -3.83 -5.81 -8.91
CA PRO A 93 -2.99 -6.35 -9.96
C PRO A 93 -1.52 -6.43 -9.54
N ALA A 94 -0.73 -7.20 -10.27
CA ALA A 94 0.72 -7.19 -10.15
C ALA A 94 1.25 -5.76 -10.33
N PHE A 95 2.23 -5.37 -9.49
CA PHE A 95 2.82 -4.03 -9.41
C PHE A 95 1.87 -2.93 -8.92
N LYS A 96 0.65 -3.28 -8.43
CA LYS A 96 -0.27 -2.34 -7.73
C LYS A 96 -0.42 -1.00 -8.49
N HIS A 97 -0.11 0.12 -7.82
CA HIS A 97 -0.25 1.46 -8.37
C HIS A 97 0.57 1.77 -9.64
N CYS A 98 1.52 0.92 -10.06
CA CYS A 98 2.11 1.05 -11.40
C CYS A 98 1.05 0.89 -12.49
N ILE A 99 0.00 0.12 -12.27
CA ILE A 99 -1.09 -0.05 -13.24
C ILE A 99 -1.98 1.21 -13.29
N ASP A 100 -2.16 1.91 -12.18
CA ASP A 100 -2.80 3.23 -12.19
C ASP A 100 -1.99 4.23 -13.04
N PHE A 101 -0.66 4.22 -12.92
CA PHE A 101 0.23 5.02 -13.77
C PHE A 101 0.09 4.63 -15.26
N MET A 102 -0.02 3.33 -15.57
CA MET A 102 -0.26 2.84 -16.93
C MET A 102 -1.59 3.36 -17.50
N ASN A 103 -2.62 3.46 -16.66
CA ASN A 103 -3.94 3.95 -17.01
C ASN A 103 -4.03 5.50 -17.00
N GLY A 104 -2.97 6.21 -16.59
CA GLY A 104 -2.95 7.66 -16.45
C GLY A 104 -3.64 8.20 -15.18
N ASP A 105 -3.97 7.32 -14.24
CA ASP A 105 -4.64 7.65 -12.96
C ASP A 105 -3.66 7.76 -11.79
N TYR A 106 -2.55 8.46 -12.00
CA TYR A 106 -1.50 8.62 -10.98
C TYR A 106 -1.87 9.57 -9.83
N GLU A 107 -2.88 10.42 -9.99
CA GLU A 107 -3.33 11.36 -8.94
C GLU A 107 -4.37 10.73 -8.00
N LYS A 108 -5.30 9.91 -8.48
CA LYS A 108 -6.33 9.24 -7.66
C LYS A 108 -5.88 7.87 -7.20
N GLN A 109 -5.33 7.07 -8.12
CA GLN A 109 -4.88 5.69 -7.89
C GLN A 109 -6.04 4.76 -7.47
N GLU A 110 -7.14 4.82 -8.21
CA GLU A 110 -8.39 4.07 -7.96
C GLU A 110 -8.79 3.18 -9.14
N SER A 111 -8.04 3.24 -10.27
CA SER A 111 -8.43 2.57 -11.52
C SER A 111 -8.46 1.03 -11.44
N THR A 112 -8.01 0.45 -10.35
CA THR A 112 -7.95 -1.02 -10.13
C THR A 112 -8.89 -1.52 -9.03
N GLU A 113 -9.63 -0.66 -8.33
CA GLU A 113 -10.48 -1.04 -7.19
C GLU A 113 -11.83 -1.63 -7.58
N GLU A 114 -12.31 -1.37 -8.80
CA GLU A 114 -13.66 -1.74 -9.26
C GLU A 114 -13.91 -3.27 -9.31
N LEU A 115 -12.86 -4.09 -9.31
CA LEU A 115 -12.96 -5.55 -9.49
C LEU A 115 -13.16 -6.35 -8.20
N THR A 116 -13.13 -5.72 -7.03
CA THR A 116 -13.23 -6.43 -5.74
C THR A 116 -14.50 -7.26 -5.63
N THR A 117 -15.65 -6.67 -5.92
CA THR A 117 -16.96 -7.37 -5.88
C THR A 117 -17.02 -8.54 -6.87
N GLU A 118 -16.48 -8.35 -8.07
CA GLU A 118 -16.47 -9.39 -9.11
C GLU A 118 -15.56 -10.55 -8.71
N THR A 119 -14.36 -10.24 -8.19
CA THR A 119 -13.39 -11.22 -7.71
C THR A 119 -14.00 -12.10 -6.61
N ILE A 120 -14.65 -11.49 -5.60
CA ILE A 120 -15.30 -12.22 -4.52
C ILE A 120 -16.43 -13.09 -5.05
N ARG A 121 -17.31 -12.54 -5.91
CA ARG A 121 -18.48 -13.24 -6.46
C ARG A 121 -18.08 -14.42 -7.32
N ASN A 122 -16.99 -14.34 -8.05
CA ASN A 122 -16.51 -15.41 -8.93
C ASN A 122 -15.73 -16.49 -8.18
N SER A 123 -15.34 -16.26 -6.92
CA SER A 123 -14.69 -17.26 -6.08
C SER A 123 -15.71 -18.20 -5.44
N THR A 124 -15.76 -19.45 -5.92
CA THR A 124 -16.62 -20.46 -5.32
C THR A 124 -16.27 -20.73 -3.86
N GLU A 125 -14.99 -20.69 -3.50
CA GLU A 125 -14.53 -20.98 -2.15
C GLU A 125 -14.92 -19.85 -1.18
N ILE A 126 -14.72 -18.58 -1.56
CA ILE A 126 -15.12 -17.44 -0.73
C ILE A 126 -16.64 -17.44 -0.56
N MET A 127 -17.41 -17.62 -1.63
CA MET A 127 -18.87 -17.63 -1.57
C MET A 127 -19.41 -18.76 -0.67
N ASN A 128 -18.83 -19.97 -0.73
CA ASN A 128 -19.21 -21.07 0.17
C ASN A 128 -18.91 -20.75 1.65
N LEU A 129 -17.77 -20.11 1.93
CA LEU A 129 -17.44 -19.67 3.29
C LEU A 129 -18.40 -18.60 3.79
N LEU A 130 -18.75 -17.62 2.95
CA LEU A 130 -19.71 -16.57 3.28
C LEU A 130 -21.10 -17.14 3.56
N ASP A 131 -21.57 -18.08 2.72
CA ASP A 131 -22.87 -18.75 2.88
C ASP A 131 -22.91 -19.57 4.21
N ARG A 132 -21.85 -20.33 4.49
CA ARG A 132 -21.69 -21.05 5.77
C ARG A 132 -21.79 -20.11 6.98
N ASP A 133 -21.16 -18.95 6.88
CA ASP A 133 -21.07 -17.98 7.96
C ASP A 133 -22.29 -17.03 8.02
N GLY A 134 -23.23 -17.16 7.09
CA GLY A 134 -24.43 -16.32 7.01
C GLY A 134 -24.14 -14.85 6.69
N ILE A 135 -23.06 -14.59 5.95
CA ILE A 135 -22.59 -13.24 5.57
C ILE A 135 -22.92 -13.01 4.10
N LYS A 136 -23.57 -11.90 3.79
CA LYS A 136 -23.84 -11.50 2.41
C LYS A 136 -22.65 -10.75 1.83
N ILE A 137 -22.41 -10.91 0.53
CA ILE A 137 -21.32 -10.22 -0.17
C ILE A 137 -21.42 -8.70 -0.01
N GLU A 138 -22.62 -8.14 -0.01
CA GLU A 138 -22.85 -6.70 0.15
C GLU A 138 -22.43 -6.17 1.52
N GLU A 139 -22.16 -7.03 2.49
CA GLU A 139 -21.71 -6.66 3.84
C GLU A 139 -20.19 -6.58 3.93
N ILE A 140 -19.45 -7.07 2.90
CA ILE A 140 -17.97 -7.12 2.97
C ILE A 140 -17.24 -6.64 1.71
N ASN A 141 -17.95 -6.40 0.61
CA ASN A 141 -17.34 -6.04 -0.68
C ASN A 141 -16.99 -4.55 -0.83
N ASP A 142 -17.50 -3.72 0.07
CA ASP A 142 -17.29 -2.28 0.06
C ASP A 142 -16.79 -1.84 1.44
N TYR A 143 -15.47 -1.67 1.56
CA TYR A 143 -14.80 -1.31 2.80
C TYR A 143 -15.11 0.13 3.25
N HIS A 144 -15.57 1.02 2.37
CA HIS A 144 -15.97 2.38 2.72
C HIS A 144 -17.16 2.43 3.68
N LYS A 145 -17.92 1.34 3.82
CA LYS A 145 -18.98 1.22 4.83
C LYS A 145 -18.44 1.19 6.27
N TYR A 146 -17.14 0.92 6.42
CA TYR A 146 -16.48 0.70 7.70
C TYR A 146 -15.33 1.68 7.88
N PRO A 147 -15.54 2.83 8.53
CA PRO A 147 -14.50 3.86 8.69
C PRO A 147 -13.24 3.40 9.41
N ILE A 148 -13.32 2.32 10.21
CA ILE A 148 -12.15 1.71 10.85
C ILE A 148 -11.32 0.91 9.83
N VAL A 149 -11.93 0.37 8.78
CA VAL A 149 -11.22 -0.35 7.72
C VAL A 149 -10.42 0.60 6.88
N ASP A 150 -11.10 1.52 6.18
CA ASP A 150 -10.47 2.67 5.52
C ASP A 150 -11.40 3.88 5.53
N ASN A 151 -10.81 5.06 5.35
CA ASN A 151 -11.48 6.36 5.44
C ASN A 151 -10.72 7.41 4.62
N ASP A 152 -11.29 8.62 4.53
CA ASP A 152 -10.67 9.70 3.77
C ASP A 152 -9.47 10.34 4.48
N THR A 153 -8.49 10.76 3.69
CA THR A 153 -7.41 11.63 4.19
C THR A 153 -8.01 12.92 4.78
N PRO A 154 -7.59 13.36 5.97
CA PRO A 154 -6.39 12.96 6.71
C PRO A 154 -6.63 12.01 7.91
N MET A 155 -7.76 11.32 7.96
CA MET A 155 -8.12 10.42 9.05
C MET A 155 -7.20 9.19 9.10
N LEU A 156 -7.14 8.50 10.23
CA LEU A 156 -6.38 7.28 10.43
C LEU A 156 -7.31 6.06 10.41
N SER A 157 -7.11 5.17 9.46
CA SER A 157 -7.78 3.87 9.32
C SER A 157 -6.82 2.72 9.60
N SER A 158 -7.33 1.47 9.60
CA SER A 158 -6.51 0.27 9.73
C SER A 158 -5.56 0.10 8.54
N ASP A 159 -6.03 0.36 7.30
CA ASP A 159 -5.19 0.33 6.11
C ASP A 159 -4.05 1.36 6.21
N ARG A 160 -4.38 2.61 6.56
CA ARG A 160 -3.38 3.69 6.70
C ARG A 160 -2.39 3.45 7.81
N LEU A 161 -2.84 2.90 8.92
CA LEU A 161 -1.97 2.51 10.03
C LEU A 161 -1.02 1.42 9.58
N GLU A 162 -1.55 0.35 8.95
CA GLU A 162 -0.76 -0.78 8.50
C GLU A 162 0.31 -0.36 7.50
N TYR A 163 -0.08 0.29 6.39
CA TYR A 163 0.93 0.63 5.37
C TYR A 163 1.96 1.64 5.89
N THR A 164 1.60 2.49 6.87
CA THR A 164 2.55 3.41 7.49
C THR A 164 3.56 2.64 8.34
N LEU A 165 3.11 1.70 9.17
CA LEU A 165 3.98 0.90 10.02
C LEU A 165 4.90 0.00 9.18
N SER A 166 4.35 -0.78 8.25
CA SER A 166 5.12 -1.72 7.44
C SER A 166 6.10 -1.01 6.48
N ASN A 167 5.70 0.09 5.86
CA ASN A 167 6.60 0.89 5.01
C ASN A 167 7.76 1.50 5.79
N GLY A 168 7.53 1.88 7.05
CA GLY A 168 8.59 2.38 7.95
C GLY A 168 9.41 1.27 8.59
N PHE A 169 9.04 0.01 8.42
CA PHE A 169 9.73 -1.17 8.95
C PHE A 169 10.59 -1.89 7.88
N GLY A 170 11.08 -1.19 6.88
CA GLY A 170 11.98 -1.74 5.86
C GLY A 170 11.34 -2.07 4.51
N VAL A 171 10.01 -1.98 4.37
CA VAL A 171 9.34 -2.14 3.07
C VAL A 171 9.62 -0.95 2.17
N ARG A 172 9.78 0.23 2.75
CA ARG A 172 10.10 1.47 2.04
C ARG A 172 11.32 2.18 2.62
N ARG A 173 11.40 2.26 3.96
CA ARG A 173 12.50 2.82 4.73
C ARG A 173 12.57 2.15 6.10
N GLU A 174 13.71 2.20 6.73
CA GLU A 174 13.86 1.82 8.14
C GLU A 174 13.74 3.08 9.01
N LEU A 175 12.54 3.34 9.53
CA LEU A 175 12.22 4.48 10.39
C LEU A 175 11.93 4.08 11.83
N TRP A 176 11.58 2.82 12.06
CA TRP A 176 11.34 2.19 13.36
C TRP A 176 11.60 0.67 13.30
N ASN A 177 11.82 0.12 14.49
CA ASN A 177 11.92 -1.32 14.73
C ASN A 177 10.61 -1.87 15.32
N LEU A 178 10.55 -3.17 15.63
CA LEU A 178 9.35 -3.81 16.16
C LEU A 178 8.95 -3.32 17.55
N ASP A 179 9.92 -3.00 18.43
CA ASP A 179 9.63 -2.44 19.75
C ASP A 179 8.96 -1.07 19.63
N GLU A 180 9.43 -0.23 18.72
CA GLU A 180 8.83 1.08 18.45
C GLU A 180 7.45 0.97 17.79
N ILE A 181 7.25 -0.02 16.91
CA ILE A 181 5.93 -0.34 16.35
C ILE A 181 4.97 -0.77 17.46
N LYS A 182 5.42 -1.63 18.36
CA LYS A 182 4.63 -2.07 19.51
C LYS A 182 4.22 -0.89 20.39
N GLU A 183 5.16 0.00 20.73
CA GLU A 183 4.88 1.23 21.47
C GLU A 183 3.80 2.08 20.79
N ILE A 184 3.94 2.31 19.48
CA ILE A 184 2.98 3.07 18.68
C ILE A 184 1.61 2.37 18.69
N TYR A 185 1.57 1.07 18.44
CA TYR A 185 0.36 0.30 18.30
C TYR A 185 -0.42 0.18 19.61
N GLU A 186 0.24 -0.05 20.74
CA GLU A 186 -0.38 -0.07 22.09
C GLU A 186 -0.98 1.29 22.48
N ASN A 187 -0.53 2.37 21.84
CA ASN A 187 -1.05 3.71 22.03
C ASN A 187 -2.30 4.03 21.18
N ILE A 188 -2.69 3.15 20.25
CA ILE A 188 -3.87 3.34 19.39
C ILE A 188 -5.15 2.97 20.15
N GLU A 189 -6.22 3.69 19.83
CA GLU A 189 -7.58 3.40 20.26
C GLU A 189 -8.60 3.89 19.24
N ILE A 190 -9.84 3.40 19.28
CA ILE A 190 -10.95 3.96 18.48
C ILE A 190 -11.42 5.26 19.13
N GLN A 191 -11.53 6.30 18.32
CA GLN A 191 -11.99 7.62 18.74
C GLN A 191 -13.07 8.13 17.77
N LYS A 192 -13.92 9.06 18.22
CA LYS A 192 -14.91 9.74 17.37
C LYS A 192 -14.40 11.12 16.96
N ASN A 193 -14.41 11.37 15.67
CA ASN A 193 -13.98 12.64 15.12
C ASN A 193 -15.04 13.76 15.25
N GLU A 194 -14.76 14.89 14.65
CA GLU A 194 -15.58 16.10 14.69
C GLU A 194 -17.00 15.89 14.10
N GLU A 195 -17.17 14.87 13.25
CA GLU A 195 -18.42 14.51 12.59
C GLU A 195 -19.12 13.32 13.29
N GLY A 196 -18.52 12.80 14.38
CA GLY A 196 -19.02 11.63 15.11
C GLY A 196 -18.69 10.29 14.46
N ILE A 197 -17.85 10.28 13.43
CA ILE A 197 -17.38 9.07 12.74
C ILE A 197 -16.23 8.46 13.55
N GLU A 198 -16.23 7.14 13.66
CA GLU A 198 -15.15 6.40 14.32
C GLU A 198 -13.91 6.34 13.43
N GLU A 199 -12.74 6.60 14.01
CA GLU A 199 -11.44 6.42 13.40
C GLU A 199 -10.41 5.97 14.45
N LEU A 200 -9.25 5.48 14.01
CA LEU A 200 -8.14 5.22 14.89
C LEU A 200 -7.47 6.54 15.31
N GLY A 201 -7.07 6.60 16.57
CA GLY A 201 -6.38 7.79 17.11
C GLY A 201 -5.42 7.38 18.22
N PHE A 202 -4.73 8.35 18.79
CA PHE A 202 -3.68 8.15 19.77
C PHE A 202 -4.14 8.55 21.17
N LYS A 203 -3.67 7.80 22.19
CA LYS A 203 -3.82 8.16 23.59
C LYS A 203 -2.89 9.30 23.97
N ASP A 204 -1.64 9.28 23.47
CA ASP A 204 -0.57 10.21 23.85
C ASP A 204 -0.09 11.05 22.69
N LYS A 205 0.05 12.34 22.94
CA LYS A 205 0.50 13.33 21.97
C LYS A 205 1.91 13.07 21.44
N GLU A 206 2.83 12.67 22.32
CA GLU A 206 4.24 12.47 21.95
C GLU A 206 4.41 11.30 20.99
N ILE A 207 3.64 10.21 21.19
CA ILE A 207 3.62 9.06 20.29
C ILE A 207 3.00 9.44 18.94
N ALA A 208 1.91 10.20 18.96
CA ALA A 208 1.30 10.73 17.75
C ALA A 208 2.26 11.65 16.95
N GLU A 209 3.03 12.51 17.63
CA GLU A 209 4.06 13.34 17.00
C GLU A 209 5.14 12.49 16.29
N LYS A 210 5.63 11.42 16.96
CA LYS A 210 6.60 10.47 16.38
C LYS A 210 6.03 9.80 15.14
N PHE A 211 4.78 9.32 15.21
CA PHE A 211 4.09 8.70 14.08
C PHE A 211 3.94 9.66 12.89
N VAL A 212 3.42 10.86 13.11
CA VAL A 212 3.20 11.88 12.07
C VAL A 212 4.51 12.31 11.40
N ARG A 213 5.60 12.46 12.17
CA ARG A 213 6.92 12.76 11.63
C ARG A 213 7.37 11.69 10.64
N ASN A 214 7.29 10.43 11.02
CA ASN A 214 7.74 9.33 10.17
C ASN A 214 6.81 9.13 8.96
N MET A 215 5.49 9.27 9.16
CA MET A 215 4.53 9.29 8.05
C MET A 215 4.83 10.41 7.05
N SER A 216 5.21 11.60 7.50
CA SER A 216 5.59 12.71 6.62
C SER A 216 6.86 12.42 5.81
N ILE A 217 7.82 11.69 6.38
CA ILE A 217 9.01 11.21 5.65
C ILE A 217 8.61 10.19 4.58
N LEU A 218 7.77 9.22 4.91
CA LEU A 218 7.25 8.23 3.96
C LEU A 218 6.48 8.89 2.83
N SER A 219 5.57 9.80 3.16
CA SER A 219 4.77 10.53 2.18
C SER A 219 5.63 11.26 1.14
N LYS A 220 6.66 11.96 1.57
CA LYS A 220 7.62 12.60 0.66
C LYS A 220 8.32 11.58 -0.24
N SER A 221 8.64 10.39 0.27
CA SER A 221 9.26 9.34 -0.53
C SER A 221 8.32 8.75 -1.60
N TYR A 222 7.00 8.82 -1.40
CA TYR A 222 6.04 8.43 -2.43
C TYR A 222 5.93 9.49 -3.55
N MET A 223 6.12 10.76 -3.19
CA MET A 223 6.01 11.90 -4.08
C MET A 223 7.33 12.30 -4.74
N ASP A 224 8.46 11.70 -4.36
CA ASP A 224 9.76 12.04 -4.95
C ASP A 224 9.85 11.65 -6.43
N ASN A 225 10.67 12.35 -7.18
CA ASN A 225 10.83 12.13 -8.61
C ASN A 225 11.40 10.74 -8.93
N ARG A 226 12.26 10.21 -8.07
CA ARG A 226 12.83 8.87 -8.21
C ARG A 226 11.74 7.80 -8.21
N THR A 227 10.81 7.89 -7.28
CA THR A 227 9.68 6.96 -7.18
C THR A 227 8.74 7.11 -8.37
N LYS A 228 8.33 8.34 -8.68
CA LYS A 228 7.37 8.61 -9.77
C LYS A 228 7.87 8.12 -11.11
N ILE A 229 9.09 8.47 -11.50
CA ILE A 229 9.62 8.09 -12.82
C ILE A 229 9.92 6.59 -12.90
N SER A 230 10.34 5.96 -11.80
CA SER A 230 10.58 4.52 -11.75
C SER A 230 9.29 3.73 -11.97
N MET A 231 8.20 4.11 -11.29
CA MET A 231 6.88 3.49 -11.48
C MET A 231 6.35 3.76 -12.90
N GLN A 232 6.52 4.98 -13.43
CA GLN A 232 6.07 5.31 -14.78
C GLN A 232 6.82 4.52 -15.86
N LEU A 233 8.12 4.33 -15.70
CA LEU A 233 8.90 3.55 -16.70
C LEU A 233 8.46 2.08 -16.69
N LEU A 234 8.26 1.49 -15.51
CA LEU A 234 7.71 0.13 -15.41
C LEU A 234 6.31 0.04 -16.03
N ALA A 235 5.46 1.03 -15.77
CA ALA A 235 4.13 1.14 -16.37
C ALA A 235 4.18 1.25 -17.90
N ASP A 236 5.09 2.07 -18.45
CA ASP A 236 5.28 2.24 -19.90
C ASP A 236 5.80 0.95 -20.55
N ILE A 237 6.70 0.20 -19.89
CA ILE A 237 7.17 -1.12 -20.32
C ILE A 237 5.99 -2.11 -20.40
N ILE A 238 5.19 -2.21 -19.33
CA ILE A 238 4.02 -3.13 -19.28
C ILE A 238 3.00 -2.74 -20.37
N LYS A 239 2.76 -1.44 -20.54
CA LYS A 239 1.87 -0.93 -21.59
C LYS A 239 2.34 -1.32 -22.98
N LYS A 240 3.63 -1.17 -23.28
CA LYS A 240 4.21 -1.55 -24.58
C LYS A 240 4.10 -3.06 -24.83
N MET A 241 4.31 -3.89 -23.80
CA MET A 241 4.05 -5.34 -23.89
C MET A 241 2.60 -5.65 -24.20
N HIS A 242 1.66 -4.94 -23.57
CA HIS A 242 0.24 -5.13 -23.82
C HIS A 242 -0.15 -4.73 -25.25
N GLU A 243 0.31 -3.59 -25.73
CA GLU A 243 0.10 -3.10 -27.11
C GLU A 243 0.62 -4.07 -28.16
N GLN A 244 1.70 -4.80 -27.86
CA GLN A 244 2.26 -5.84 -28.71
C GLN A 244 1.64 -7.23 -28.52
N ASN A 245 0.61 -7.38 -27.70
CA ASN A 245 -0.03 -8.65 -27.33
C ASN A 245 0.93 -9.69 -26.68
N LEU A 246 2.00 -9.24 -26.02
CA LEU A 246 2.94 -10.08 -25.28
C LEU A 246 2.44 -10.39 -23.87
N ILE A 247 1.54 -9.57 -23.35
CA ILE A 247 0.84 -9.73 -22.08
C ILE A 247 -0.63 -9.32 -22.26
N ALA A 248 -1.55 -10.13 -21.77
CA ALA A 248 -2.97 -9.77 -21.73
C ALA A 248 -3.28 -8.92 -20.50
N LYS A 249 -4.33 -8.06 -20.56
CA LYS A 249 -4.76 -7.29 -19.39
C LYS A 249 -5.05 -8.22 -18.18
N ASN A 250 -5.70 -9.36 -18.43
CA ASN A 250 -6.00 -10.33 -17.38
C ASN A 250 -4.75 -10.98 -16.77
N ASP A 251 -3.63 -11.03 -17.48
CA ASP A 251 -2.36 -11.53 -16.91
C ASP A 251 -1.93 -10.69 -15.69
N LEU A 252 -2.18 -9.38 -15.70
CA LEU A 252 -1.86 -8.50 -14.59
C LEU A 252 -2.64 -8.86 -13.30
N TYR A 253 -3.82 -9.42 -13.46
CA TYR A 253 -4.69 -9.83 -12.34
C TYR A 253 -4.53 -11.31 -11.95
N ASN A 254 -3.94 -12.14 -12.80
CA ASN A 254 -3.85 -13.59 -12.60
C ASN A 254 -2.43 -14.09 -12.31
N LEU A 255 -1.40 -13.36 -12.74
CA LEU A 255 0.00 -13.74 -12.55
C LEU A 255 0.64 -13.00 -11.39
N SER A 256 1.66 -13.61 -10.81
CA SER A 256 2.56 -12.94 -9.85
C SER A 256 3.50 -11.96 -10.58
N GLU A 257 4.06 -11.02 -9.82
CA GLU A 257 5.08 -10.11 -10.36
C GLU A 257 6.28 -10.85 -10.96
N LYS A 258 6.71 -11.94 -10.33
CA LYS A 258 7.83 -12.77 -10.84
C LYS A 258 7.52 -13.43 -12.18
N GLU A 259 6.28 -13.85 -12.41
CA GLU A 259 5.88 -14.44 -13.69
C GLU A 259 5.83 -13.38 -14.80
N ILE A 260 5.34 -12.18 -14.48
CA ILE A 260 5.35 -11.06 -15.41
C ILE A 260 6.79 -10.61 -15.72
N ILE A 261 7.65 -10.50 -14.71
CA ILE A 261 9.09 -10.20 -14.91
C ILE A 261 9.73 -11.21 -15.85
N LYS A 262 9.47 -12.49 -15.67
CA LYS A 262 9.98 -13.53 -16.60
C LYS A 262 9.47 -13.34 -18.04
N LYS A 263 8.21 -12.93 -18.20
CA LYS A 263 7.67 -12.61 -19.55
C LYS A 263 8.41 -11.41 -20.17
N ILE A 264 8.73 -10.38 -19.38
CA ILE A 264 9.49 -9.20 -19.85
C ILE A 264 10.92 -9.59 -20.22
N GLU A 265 11.62 -10.31 -19.34
CA GLU A 265 13.02 -10.73 -19.54
C GLU A 265 13.20 -11.69 -20.72
N ASN A 266 12.20 -12.51 -21.04
CA ASN A 266 12.22 -13.43 -22.18
C ASN A 266 11.49 -12.87 -23.41
N CYS A 267 11.16 -11.59 -23.42
CA CYS A 267 10.49 -10.95 -24.53
C CYS A 267 11.38 -10.95 -25.79
N GLN A 268 10.80 -11.25 -26.95
CA GLN A 268 11.50 -11.18 -28.23
C GLN A 268 11.78 -9.73 -28.68
N ASP A 269 11.04 -8.77 -28.17
CA ASP A 269 11.33 -7.35 -28.38
C ASP A 269 12.54 -6.95 -27.53
N TYR A 270 13.69 -6.86 -28.19
CA TYR A 270 14.96 -6.50 -27.55
C TYR A 270 14.91 -5.15 -26.84
N ASP A 271 14.19 -4.17 -27.41
CA ASP A 271 14.06 -2.83 -26.81
C ASP A 271 13.35 -2.91 -25.45
N ILE A 272 12.24 -3.65 -25.35
CA ILE A 272 11.52 -3.85 -24.08
C ILE A 272 12.42 -4.51 -23.03
N ALA A 273 13.07 -5.62 -23.39
CA ALA A 273 13.93 -6.37 -22.48
C ALA A 273 15.13 -5.53 -22.01
N GLN A 274 15.73 -4.77 -22.91
CA GLN A 274 16.83 -3.85 -22.61
C GLN A 274 16.39 -2.74 -21.66
N LYS A 275 15.26 -2.08 -21.90
CA LYS A 275 14.76 -1.00 -21.04
C LYS A 275 14.40 -1.50 -19.65
N PHE A 276 13.85 -2.70 -19.54
CA PHE A 276 13.62 -3.32 -18.25
C PHE A 276 14.93 -3.59 -17.49
N ASP A 277 15.97 -4.09 -18.19
CA ASP A 277 17.28 -4.30 -17.57
C ASP A 277 17.93 -2.98 -17.15
N GLU A 278 17.87 -1.95 -17.97
CA GLU A 278 18.33 -0.59 -17.66
C GLU A 278 17.62 -0.05 -16.43
N TRP A 279 16.29 -0.22 -16.32
CA TRP A 279 15.49 0.17 -15.16
C TRP A 279 15.87 -0.62 -13.89
N LYS A 280 16.03 -1.94 -13.99
CA LYS A 280 16.46 -2.79 -12.85
C LYS A 280 17.83 -2.36 -12.31
N ASN A 281 18.74 -2.01 -13.20
CA ASN A 281 20.13 -1.70 -12.88
C ASN A 281 20.41 -0.21 -12.67
N ALA A 282 19.42 0.67 -12.89
CA ALA A 282 19.55 2.11 -12.66
C ALA A 282 19.94 2.39 -11.21
N LYS A 283 20.89 3.31 -11.02
CA LYS A 283 21.38 3.72 -9.69
C LYS A 283 21.02 5.16 -9.36
N LYS A 284 20.57 5.92 -10.37
CA LYS A 284 20.31 7.35 -10.24
C LYS A 284 19.20 7.79 -11.18
N VAL A 285 18.39 8.71 -10.70
CA VAL A 285 17.45 9.53 -11.48
C VAL A 285 17.99 10.94 -11.46
N TYR A 286 17.84 11.63 -12.58
CA TYR A 286 18.19 13.02 -12.75
C TYR A 286 16.94 13.88 -12.74
N GLU A 287 17.10 15.14 -12.38
CA GLU A 287 15.98 16.09 -12.30
C GLU A 287 16.28 17.35 -13.09
N SER A 288 15.22 18.00 -13.60
CA SER A 288 15.31 19.25 -14.37
C SER A 288 14.00 20.02 -14.27
N ASP A 289 14.08 21.35 -14.33
CA ASP A 289 12.89 22.21 -14.44
C ASP A 289 12.44 22.40 -15.89
N THR A 290 13.24 21.93 -16.87
CA THR A 290 12.92 21.91 -18.30
C THR A 290 12.95 20.49 -18.84
N TYR A 291 12.18 20.23 -19.90
CA TYR A 291 12.21 18.95 -20.60
C TYR A 291 13.60 18.66 -21.18
N VAL A 292 14.07 17.41 -21.03
CA VAL A 292 15.37 16.95 -21.54
C VAL A 292 15.12 16.05 -22.74
N GLU A 293 15.58 16.48 -23.92
CA GLU A 293 15.45 15.74 -25.18
C GLU A 293 16.36 14.50 -25.18
N ASN A 294 16.00 13.50 -26.00
CA ASN A 294 16.76 12.25 -26.18
C ASN A 294 17.04 11.50 -24.88
N LYS A 295 16.13 11.63 -23.92
CA LYS A 295 16.14 10.91 -22.64
C LYS A 295 14.73 10.46 -22.28
N TYR A 296 14.62 9.39 -21.52
CA TYR A 296 13.35 9.06 -20.88
C TYR A 296 13.04 10.10 -19.82
N CYS A 297 12.33 11.14 -20.23
CA CYS A 297 12.04 12.33 -19.43
C CYS A 297 10.54 12.49 -19.24
N LYS A 298 10.08 12.59 -17.99
CA LYS A 298 8.65 12.70 -17.64
C LYS A 298 8.42 13.78 -16.59
N SER A 299 7.23 14.38 -16.64
CA SER A 299 6.66 15.23 -15.58
C SER A 299 5.44 14.50 -15.02
N ILE A 300 5.51 14.05 -13.78
CA ILE A 300 4.51 13.19 -13.18
C ILE A 300 4.10 13.77 -11.83
N LYS A 301 2.79 13.83 -11.60
CA LYS A 301 2.23 14.10 -10.27
C LYS A 301 2.00 12.79 -9.53
N ALA A 302 1.79 12.86 -8.23
CA ALA A 302 1.43 11.72 -7.40
C ALA A 302 0.43 12.12 -6.33
N LYS A 303 -0.37 11.17 -5.86
CA LYS A 303 -1.32 11.34 -4.75
C LYS A 303 -0.56 11.77 -3.49
N ILE A 304 -1.01 12.86 -2.87
CA ILE A 304 -0.47 13.29 -1.57
C ILE A 304 -1.13 12.45 -0.48
N ARG A 305 -0.33 11.70 0.25
CA ARG A 305 -0.78 10.85 1.36
C ARG A 305 -0.27 11.45 2.66
N TYR A 306 -1.17 11.97 3.51
CA TYR A 306 -0.81 12.48 4.83
C TYR A 306 -1.87 12.08 5.85
N ILE A 307 -1.48 12.05 7.11
CA ILE A 307 -2.35 11.71 8.24
C ILE A 307 -2.27 12.83 9.27
N ASN A 308 -3.44 13.27 9.74
CA ASN A 308 -3.59 14.22 10.84
C ASN A 308 -4.48 13.57 11.91
N PRO A 309 -3.94 12.62 12.67
CA PRO A 309 -4.73 11.76 13.53
C PRO A 309 -5.34 12.52 14.70
N LEU A 310 -6.37 11.95 15.29
CA LEU A 310 -6.90 12.37 16.57
C LEU A 310 -5.95 11.98 17.70
N VAL A 311 -5.94 12.79 18.74
CA VAL A 311 -5.24 12.53 20.01
C VAL A 311 -6.18 12.82 21.16
N ARG A 312 -6.15 11.97 22.18
CA ARG A 312 -6.89 12.18 23.40
C ARG A 312 -6.33 13.38 24.19
N GLU A 313 -7.18 14.35 24.44
CA GLU A 313 -6.88 15.49 25.29
C GLU A 313 -7.97 15.58 26.38
N LYS A 314 -7.68 14.98 27.55
CA LYS A 314 -8.66 14.76 28.65
C LYS A 314 -9.85 13.94 28.17
N GLU A 315 -11.04 14.54 28.11
CA GLU A 315 -12.28 13.90 27.67
C GLU A 315 -12.59 14.13 26.19
N ASN A 316 -11.71 14.83 25.44
CA ASN A 316 -11.92 15.19 24.05
C ASN A 316 -10.89 14.51 23.13
N PHE A 317 -11.24 14.41 21.86
CA PHE A 317 -10.35 13.99 20.79
C PHE A 317 -10.09 15.16 19.83
N ILE A 318 -8.83 15.48 19.63
CA ILE A 318 -8.43 16.68 18.88
C ILE A 318 -7.39 16.31 17.85
N ARG A 319 -7.48 16.85 16.63
CA ARG A 319 -6.46 16.69 15.60
C ARG A 319 -5.10 17.12 16.11
N ILE A 320 -4.08 16.28 15.92
CA ILE A 320 -2.72 16.55 16.41
C ILE A 320 -2.18 17.91 15.95
N SER A 321 -2.51 18.34 14.74
CA SER A 321 -2.09 19.64 14.20
C SER A 321 -2.64 20.84 14.96
N LYS A 322 -3.71 20.68 15.74
CA LYS A 322 -4.28 21.75 16.57
C LYS A 322 -3.61 21.88 17.94
N ILE A 323 -2.91 20.82 18.40
CA ILE A 323 -2.32 20.77 19.74
C ILE A 323 -0.79 20.59 19.72
N SER A 324 -0.20 20.37 18.54
CA SER A 324 1.24 20.23 18.35
C SER A 324 1.72 21.06 17.16
N GLU A 325 2.48 22.11 17.43
CA GLU A 325 3.17 22.88 16.41
C GLU A 325 4.23 22.08 15.66
N ARG A 326 4.80 21.05 16.31
CA ARG A 326 5.77 20.13 15.68
C ARG A 326 5.10 19.26 14.63
N ALA A 327 4.02 18.56 15.01
CA ALA A 327 3.25 17.72 14.08
C ALA A 327 2.65 18.56 12.94
N LYS A 328 2.16 19.77 13.23
CA LYS A 328 1.69 20.69 12.22
C LYS A 328 2.77 21.04 11.19
N LYS A 329 3.99 21.34 11.62
CA LYS A 329 5.12 21.62 10.72
C LYS A 329 5.47 20.40 9.85
N ASP A 330 5.43 19.19 10.40
CA ASP A 330 5.70 17.97 9.65
C ASP A 330 4.62 17.73 8.58
N ILE A 331 3.33 17.89 8.92
CA ILE A 331 2.21 17.83 7.98
C ILE A 331 2.33 18.91 6.90
N ASP A 332 2.53 20.16 7.30
CA ASP A 332 2.65 21.30 6.37
C ASP A 332 3.84 21.08 5.41
N SER A 333 4.94 20.52 5.89
CA SER A 333 6.11 20.23 5.06
C SER A 333 5.86 19.09 4.06
N CYS A 334 4.95 18.19 4.37
CA CYS A 334 4.49 17.16 3.44
C CYS A 334 3.56 17.76 2.37
N LEU A 335 2.59 18.56 2.79
CA LEU A 335 1.62 19.21 1.89
C LEU A 335 2.25 20.21 0.91
N LYS A 336 3.36 20.82 1.31
CA LYS A 336 4.13 21.81 0.51
C LYS A 336 5.34 21.17 -0.19
N PHE A 337 5.46 19.84 -0.15
CA PHE A 337 6.60 19.17 -0.77
C PHE A 337 6.51 19.25 -2.29
N GLU A 338 7.53 19.82 -2.89
CA GLU A 338 7.66 19.97 -4.33
C GLU A 338 8.96 19.32 -4.82
N THR A 339 8.95 18.84 -6.03
CA THR A 339 10.12 18.30 -6.74
C THR A 339 10.35 19.12 -8.00
N SER A 340 11.51 18.97 -8.63
CA SER A 340 11.71 19.52 -9.98
C SER A 340 10.62 19.02 -10.93
N LYS A 341 10.26 19.86 -11.91
CA LYS A 341 9.13 19.61 -12.82
C LYS A 341 9.27 18.31 -13.60
N TYR A 342 10.50 17.97 -14.01
CA TYR A 342 10.82 16.77 -14.78
C TYR A 342 11.82 15.90 -14.02
N ALA A 343 11.66 14.60 -14.23
CA ALA A 343 12.66 13.60 -13.89
C ALA A 343 13.05 12.82 -15.16
N TYR A 344 14.29 12.34 -15.23
CA TYR A 344 14.72 11.56 -16.37
C TYR A 344 15.77 10.50 -16.02
N PHE A 345 15.77 9.44 -16.83
CA PHE A 345 16.86 8.48 -16.88
C PHE A 345 17.82 8.87 -18.03
N ASP A 346 19.11 8.53 -17.88
CA ASP A 346 20.13 8.82 -18.86
C ASP A 346 20.15 7.82 -20.03
N PHE A 347 18.96 7.45 -20.50
CA PHE A 347 18.73 6.62 -21.68
C PHE A 347 17.44 7.05 -22.39
N GLU A 348 17.27 6.63 -23.66
CA GLU A 348 16.05 6.82 -24.45
C GLU A 348 15.07 5.65 -24.27
N PHE A 349 13.77 5.90 -24.52
CA PHE A 349 12.73 4.87 -24.49
C PHE A 349 11.68 5.12 -25.57
#